data_d78254fb4227baf4d8e901b7428d9ad0
#
_entry.id   d78254fb4227baf4d8e901b7428d9ad0
#
_cell.length_a   1.000
_cell.length_b   1.000
_cell.length_c   1.000
_cell.angle_alpha   90.00
_cell.angle_beta   90.00
_cell.angle_gamma   90.00
#
_symmetry.space_group_name_H-M   'P 1'
#
loop_
_entity.id
_entity.type
_entity.pdbx_description
1 polymer ?
#
loop_
_entity_poly.entity_id
_entity_poly.type
_entity_poly.pdbx_seq_one_letter_code
_entity_poly.pdbx_strand_id
1 'polypeptide(L)'
;MQEYEIEFYDKADGSEPAKEFILSLDKKMQAKVLRTVALLREEGPFLREPYSKALDDGIFEIRTKFGSDITRVLYFFVVGKKVILTNGF
;
A
#
# COMPACT_ATOMS: atom_id res chain seq x y z
N MET A 1 16.37 10.76 9.09
CA MET A 1 15.76 9.89 8.10
C MET A 1 14.52 10.48 7.54
N GLN A 2 14.35 10.36 6.25
CA GLN A 2 13.21 10.96 5.58
C GLN A 2 12.15 9.88 5.40
N GLU A 3 10.95 10.21 5.82
CA GLU A 3 9.82 9.32 5.64
C GLU A 3 8.90 9.87 4.57
N TYR A 4 8.25 8.96 3.88
CA TYR A 4 7.26 9.32 2.89
C TYR A 4 5.90 9.49 3.56
N GLU A 5 5.09 10.35 3.00
CA GLU A 5 3.74 10.57 3.50
C GLU A 5 2.80 9.60 2.78
N ILE A 6 2.08 8.79 3.55
CA ILE A 6 1.13 7.83 2.99
C ILE A 6 -0.25 8.47 2.94
N GLU A 7 -0.86 8.46 1.77
CA GLU A 7 -2.20 8.99 1.60
C GLU A 7 -3.06 7.95 0.88
N PHE A 8 -4.34 7.96 1.20
CA PHE A 8 -5.29 7.10 0.51
C PHE A 8 -5.98 7.91 -0.57
N TYR A 9 -6.05 7.35 -1.77
CA TYR A 9 -6.82 7.95 -2.85
C TYR A 9 -8.30 7.92 -2.48
N ASP A 10 -8.99 9.05 -2.64
CA ASP A 10 -10.41 9.12 -2.41
C ASP A 10 -11.12 9.47 -3.71
N LYS A 11 -12.25 8.81 -3.93
CA LYS A 11 -13.06 9.04 -5.10
C LYS A 11 -13.92 10.28 -4.91
N ALA A 12 -14.55 10.71 -6.00
CA ALA A 12 -15.43 11.88 -5.97
C ALA A 12 -16.59 11.70 -4.99
N ASP A 13 -17.02 10.46 -4.75
CA ASP A 13 -18.12 10.18 -3.81
C ASP A 13 -17.64 10.10 -2.36
N GLY A 14 -16.35 10.35 -2.11
CA GLY A 14 -15.79 10.33 -0.76
C GLY A 14 -15.28 8.98 -0.30
N SER A 15 -15.46 7.93 -1.09
CA SER A 15 -14.96 6.61 -0.70
C SER A 15 -13.45 6.54 -0.90
N GLU A 16 -12.80 5.71 -0.09
CA GLU A 16 -11.35 5.50 -0.14
C GLU A 16 -11.08 4.02 -0.34
N PRO A 17 -11.00 3.56 -1.59
CA PRO A 17 -10.97 2.11 -1.87
C PRO A 17 -9.87 1.34 -1.14
N ALA A 18 -8.64 1.86 -1.11
CA ALA A 18 -7.56 1.14 -0.44
C ALA A 18 -7.80 1.06 1.05
N LYS A 19 -8.24 2.15 1.67
CA LYS A 19 -8.52 2.16 3.09
C LYS A 19 -9.65 1.21 3.43
N GLU A 20 -10.73 1.24 2.64
CA GLU A 20 -11.86 0.36 2.87
C GLU A 20 -11.46 -1.09 2.72
N PHE A 21 -10.62 -1.39 1.73
CA PHE A 21 -10.12 -2.74 1.55
C PHE A 21 -9.36 -3.21 2.79
N ILE A 22 -8.42 -2.40 3.28
CA ILE A 22 -7.62 -2.78 4.44
C ILE A 22 -8.50 -2.99 5.66
N LEU A 23 -9.48 -2.11 5.87
CA LEU A 23 -10.38 -2.24 7.02
C LEU A 23 -11.29 -3.45 6.91
N SER A 24 -11.50 -4.00 5.70
CA SER A 24 -12.32 -5.18 5.51
C SER A 24 -11.59 -6.49 5.81
N LEU A 25 -10.27 -6.44 5.96
CA LEU A 25 -9.47 -7.65 6.18
C LEU A 25 -9.61 -8.11 7.63
N ASP A 26 -9.38 -9.41 7.87
CA ASP A 26 -9.33 -9.87 9.24
C ASP A 26 -8.16 -9.22 9.95
N LYS A 27 -8.18 -9.25 11.28
CA LYS A 27 -7.25 -8.46 12.07
C LYS A 27 -5.80 -8.84 11.85
N LYS A 28 -5.52 -10.13 11.64
CA LYS A 28 -4.14 -10.58 11.47
C LYS A 28 -3.57 -10.12 10.12
N MET A 29 -4.36 -10.28 9.06
CA MET A 29 -3.93 -9.81 7.75
C MET A 29 -3.83 -8.30 7.74
N GLN A 30 -4.80 -7.62 8.36
CA GLN A 30 -4.78 -6.16 8.46
C GLN A 30 -3.50 -5.68 9.12
N ALA A 31 -3.11 -6.30 10.23
CA ALA A 31 -1.89 -5.92 10.93
C ALA A 31 -0.66 -6.10 10.05
N LYS A 32 -0.62 -7.20 9.28
CA LYS A 32 0.51 -7.44 8.38
C LYS A 32 0.56 -6.42 7.25
N VAL A 33 -0.59 -6.09 6.67
CA VAL A 33 -0.64 -5.08 5.61
C VAL A 33 -0.16 -3.74 6.15
N LEU A 34 -0.63 -3.34 7.32
CA LEU A 34 -0.24 -2.06 7.90
C LEU A 34 1.24 -2.02 8.25
N ARG A 35 1.81 -3.16 8.64
CA ARG A 35 3.25 -3.24 8.87
C ARG A 35 4.02 -3.03 7.57
N THR A 36 3.54 -3.58 6.47
CA THR A 36 4.18 -3.38 5.19
C THR A 36 4.04 -1.94 4.72
N VAL A 37 2.88 -1.32 5.00
CA VAL A 37 2.70 0.11 4.70
C VAL A 37 3.71 0.95 5.50
N ALA A 38 3.98 0.56 6.74
CA ALA A 38 4.99 1.26 7.55
C ALA A 38 6.38 1.13 6.93
N LEU A 39 6.70 -0.05 6.38
CA LEU A 39 7.97 -0.23 5.67
C LEU A 39 8.02 0.66 4.43
N LEU A 40 6.91 0.77 3.71
CA LEU A 40 6.85 1.62 2.54
C LEU A 40 7.10 3.08 2.92
N ARG A 41 6.56 3.51 4.05
CA ARG A 41 6.79 4.87 4.52
C ARG A 41 8.27 5.14 4.75
N GLU A 42 8.98 4.16 5.30
CA GLU A 42 10.40 4.33 5.60
C GLU A 42 11.27 4.17 4.37
N GLU A 43 11.00 3.16 3.55
CA GLU A 43 11.86 2.80 2.43
C GLU A 43 11.52 3.53 1.15
N GLY A 44 10.27 3.93 0.98
CA GLY A 44 9.85 4.60 -0.24
C GLY A 44 10.16 3.79 -1.48
N PRO A 45 10.80 4.39 -2.48
CA PRO A 45 11.11 3.67 -3.73
C PRO A 45 12.13 2.57 -3.57
N PHE A 46 12.77 2.45 -2.41
CA PHE A 46 13.74 1.38 -2.18
C PHE A 46 13.10 0.11 -1.63
N LEU A 47 11.81 0.13 -1.33
CA LEU A 47 11.12 -1.07 -0.89
C LEU A 47 11.09 -2.07 -2.03
N ARG A 48 11.46 -3.32 -1.73
CA ARG A 48 11.65 -4.35 -2.74
C ARG A 48 10.87 -5.60 -2.42
N GLU A 49 10.92 -6.57 -3.33
CA GLU A 49 10.34 -7.88 -3.11
C GLU A 49 10.95 -8.50 -1.86
N PRO A 50 10.19 -9.27 -1.11
CA PRO A 50 8.82 -9.74 -1.45
C PRO A 50 7.71 -8.76 -1.07
N TYR A 51 8.04 -7.59 -0.54
CA TYR A 51 7.04 -6.67 -0.02
C TYR A 51 6.40 -5.82 -1.11
N SER A 52 7.19 -5.46 -2.12
CA SER A 52 6.72 -4.57 -3.17
C SER A 52 7.18 -5.06 -4.53
N LYS A 53 6.36 -4.85 -5.54
CA LYS A 53 6.68 -5.22 -6.90
C LYS A 53 6.23 -4.10 -7.82
N ALA A 54 7.13 -3.71 -8.74
CA ALA A 54 6.80 -2.75 -9.77
C ALA A 54 5.96 -3.44 -10.83
N LEU A 55 4.84 -2.83 -11.18
CA LEU A 55 3.97 -3.38 -12.21
C LEU A 55 4.24 -2.74 -13.55
N ASP A 56 3.79 -1.48 -13.73
CA ASP A 56 3.85 -0.85 -15.03
C ASP A 56 3.57 0.64 -14.87
N ASP A 57 4.22 1.47 -15.69
CA ASP A 57 3.94 2.91 -15.76
C ASP A 57 3.94 3.60 -14.40
N GLY A 58 4.88 3.23 -13.53
CA GLY A 58 5.00 3.89 -12.24
C GLY A 58 4.02 3.38 -11.20
N ILE A 59 3.30 2.30 -11.48
CA ILE A 59 2.39 1.68 -10.52
C ILE A 59 3.09 0.51 -9.87
N PHE A 60 2.94 0.41 -8.56
CA PHE A 60 3.53 -0.65 -7.74
C PHE A 60 2.44 -1.36 -6.96
N GLU A 61 2.75 -2.53 -6.46
CA GLU A 61 1.84 -3.22 -5.54
C GLU A 61 2.58 -3.62 -4.27
N ILE A 62 1.92 -3.45 -3.13
CA ILE A 62 2.37 -4.05 -1.87
C ILE A 62 1.73 -5.42 -1.82
N ARG A 63 2.57 -6.44 -1.60
CA ARG A 63 2.10 -7.82 -1.49
C ARG A 63 2.26 -8.28 -0.06
N THR A 64 1.18 -8.76 0.53
CA THR A 64 1.20 -9.25 1.91
C THR A 64 0.63 -10.65 1.92
N LYS A 65 1.42 -11.58 2.47
CA LYS A 65 1.02 -12.98 2.54
C LYS A 65 0.87 -13.40 3.99
N PHE A 66 -0.23 -14.07 4.29
CA PHE A 66 -0.47 -14.65 5.60
C PHE A 66 -1.16 -15.99 5.40
N GLY A 67 -0.45 -17.08 5.76
CA GLY A 67 -0.94 -18.41 5.44
C GLY A 67 -0.99 -18.61 3.94
N SER A 68 -2.14 -19.02 3.43
CA SER A 68 -2.34 -19.20 2.00
C SER A 68 -2.97 -17.97 1.33
N ASP A 69 -3.25 -16.92 2.10
CA ASP A 69 -3.88 -15.72 1.57
C ASP A 69 -2.86 -14.69 1.17
N ILE A 70 -3.10 -14.03 0.05
CA ILE A 70 -2.26 -12.95 -0.44
C ILE A 70 -3.16 -11.77 -0.72
N THR A 71 -2.78 -10.61 -0.19
CA THR A 71 -3.46 -9.36 -0.53
C THR A 71 -2.51 -8.45 -1.27
N ARG A 72 -3.08 -7.58 -2.08
CA ARG A 72 -2.32 -6.62 -2.88
C ARG A 72 -2.95 -5.25 -2.73
N VAL A 73 -2.10 -4.24 -2.54
CA VAL A 73 -2.55 -2.85 -2.49
C VAL A 73 -1.71 -2.08 -3.49
N LEU A 74 -2.36 -1.43 -4.43
CA LEU A 74 -1.66 -0.69 -5.48
C LEU A 74 -1.32 0.71 -5.01
N TYR A 75 -0.19 1.22 -5.45
CA TYR A 75 0.24 2.55 -5.05
C TYR A 75 1.15 3.16 -6.10
N PHE A 76 1.34 4.48 -6.00
CA PHE A 76 2.29 5.20 -6.83
C PHE A 76 2.86 6.37 -6.03
N PHE A 77 3.96 6.91 -6.52
CA PHE A 77 4.64 8.03 -5.87
C PHE A 77 4.28 9.34 -6.56
N VAL A 78 4.17 10.41 -5.75
CA VAL A 78 4.03 11.76 -6.31
C VAL A 78 5.13 12.64 -5.76
N VAL A 79 5.31 13.78 -6.40
CA VAL A 79 6.31 14.76 -6.00
C VAL A 79 6.04 15.20 -4.57
N GLY A 80 7.12 15.42 -3.80
CA GLY A 80 6.98 15.84 -2.42
C GLY A 80 6.98 14.70 -1.43
N LYS A 81 7.48 13.53 -1.86
CA LYS A 81 7.61 12.35 -1.01
C LYS A 81 6.29 11.83 -0.50
N LYS A 82 5.32 11.75 -1.40
CA LYS A 82 4.02 11.19 -1.08
C LYS A 82 3.82 9.88 -1.80
N VAL A 83 3.14 8.97 -1.13
CA VAL A 83 2.74 7.68 -1.68
C VAL A 83 1.24 7.61 -1.63
N ILE A 84 0.61 7.36 -2.77
CA ILE A 84 -0.84 7.30 -2.86
C ILE A 84 -1.26 5.85 -3.00
N LEU A 85 -2.01 5.33 -2.04
CA LEU A 85 -2.57 4.00 -2.09
C LEU A 85 -3.93 4.08 -2.78
N THR A 86 -4.09 3.35 -3.89
CA THR A 86 -5.26 3.54 -4.74
C THR A 86 -6.38 2.55 -4.48
N ASN A 87 -6.06 1.25 -4.46
CA ASN A 87 -7.07 0.22 -4.21
C ASN A 87 -6.37 -1.08 -3.83
N GLY A 88 -7.17 -2.04 -3.36
CA GLY A 88 -6.64 -3.33 -2.95
C GLY A 88 -7.49 -4.48 -3.44
N PHE A 89 -6.91 -5.68 -3.42
CA PHE A 89 -7.64 -6.89 -3.82
C PHE A 89 -6.93 -8.15 -3.35
#